data_212e7074dbc0f14856cc21f3056f6a5d
#
_entry.id   212e7074dbc0f14856cc21f3056f6a5d
#
_cell.length_a   1.000
_cell.length_b   1.000
_cell.length_c   1.000
_cell.angle_alpha   90.00
_cell.angle_beta   90.00
_cell.angle_gamma   90.00
#
_symmetry.space_group_name_H-M   'P 1'
#
loop_
_entity.id
_entity.type
_entity.pdbx_description
1 polymer ?
#
loop_
_entity_poly.entity_id
_entity_poly.type
_entity_poly.pdbx_seq_one_letter_code
_entity_poly.pdbx_strand_id
1 'polypeptide(L)'
;MNSENIYLLKVFTEIRHNPSLLYTEVSRLNKLANSLKKDFEDITYYKDKNLQLKNFDKKTIINFYSNRIVIDTDEPNYHYFKEITQKAVNLYNELFEVEPFNRVGLRFHWTIKFPSLKEATIFFINSFFEKLQKVAIANLGTIESGKIELRLAQDDKKYSIFINPIAVKSIEIRDTDKKEMIFDALLVDIDFHKGNGVSMKDFDLLLNEGYEFTRSKVFIIMNQLGVK
;
A
#
# COMPACT_ATOMS: atom_id res chain seq x y z
N MET A 1 -2.35 -2.77 -25.45
CA MET A 1 -2.42 -3.33 -24.10
C MET A 1 -3.61 -2.72 -23.37
N ASN A 2 -4.56 -3.53 -22.92
CA ASN A 2 -5.73 -3.03 -22.21
C ASN A 2 -5.33 -2.71 -20.77
N SER A 3 -5.39 -1.43 -20.39
CA SER A 3 -5.23 -0.98 -19.00
C SER A 3 -6.28 -1.59 -18.05
N GLU A 4 -7.28 -2.26 -18.61
CA GLU A 4 -8.39 -2.91 -17.92
C GLU A 4 -8.00 -4.11 -17.04
N ASN A 5 -6.79 -4.65 -17.23
CA ASN A 5 -6.31 -5.79 -16.45
C ASN A 5 -5.43 -5.40 -15.24
N ILE A 6 -5.16 -4.10 -15.06
CA ILE A 6 -4.35 -3.60 -13.94
C ILE A 6 -5.25 -2.93 -12.93
N TYR A 7 -5.21 -3.40 -11.69
CA TYR A 7 -6.02 -2.88 -10.60
C TYR A 7 -5.13 -2.49 -9.42
N LEU A 8 -5.44 -1.35 -8.81
CA LEU A 8 -4.89 -1.01 -7.51
C LEU A 8 -5.74 -1.70 -6.43
N LEU A 9 -5.16 -2.70 -5.77
CA LEU A 9 -5.84 -3.49 -4.76
C LEU A 9 -5.79 -2.83 -3.39
N LYS A 10 -4.66 -2.19 -3.05
CA LYS A 10 -4.41 -1.64 -1.74
C LYS A 10 -3.38 -0.53 -1.79
N VAL A 11 -3.58 0.49 -0.97
CA VAL A 11 -2.58 1.52 -0.67
C VAL A 11 -2.37 1.59 0.83
N PHE A 12 -1.11 1.68 1.21
CA PHE A 12 -0.68 1.81 2.59
C PHE A 12 0.34 2.94 2.71
N THR A 13 0.25 3.73 3.77
CA THR A 13 1.32 4.67 4.14
C THR A 13 1.70 4.50 5.59
N GLU A 14 3.00 4.56 5.85
CA GLU A 14 3.57 4.64 7.20
C GLU A 14 4.48 5.85 7.30
N ILE A 15 4.16 6.71 8.24
CA ILE A 15 4.93 7.92 8.55
C ILE A 15 5.52 7.75 9.94
N ARG A 16 6.84 7.72 10.04
CA ARG A 16 7.57 7.60 11.31
C ARG A 16 8.17 8.92 11.71
N HIS A 17 8.08 9.23 12.99
CA HIS A 17 8.62 10.44 13.60
C HIS A 17 9.20 10.13 14.99
N ASN A 18 9.86 11.09 15.59
CA ASN A 18 10.27 10.97 16.98
C ASN A 18 9.04 10.92 17.89
N PRO A 19 9.08 10.15 18.99
CA PRO A 19 7.96 10.13 19.93
C PRO A 19 7.62 11.52 20.44
N SER A 20 6.35 11.91 20.32
CA SER A 20 5.84 13.18 20.86
C SER A 20 5.25 12.97 22.24
N LEU A 21 5.74 13.71 23.23
CA LEU A 21 5.15 13.73 24.58
C LEU A 21 3.73 14.30 24.58
N LEU A 22 3.42 15.19 23.64
CA LEU A 22 2.08 15.75 23.47
C LEU A 22 1.02 14.68 23.16
N TYR A 23 1.45 13.52 22.66
CA TYR A 23 0.56 12.38 22.41
C TYR A 23 -0.03 11.78 23.70
N THR A 24 0.53 12.09 24.87
CA THR A 24 -0.04 11.67 26.16
C THR A 24 -1.20 12.55 26.62
N GLU A 25 -1.41 13.71 26.00
CA GLU A 25 -2.49 14.64 26.31
C GLU A 25 -3.82 14.19 25.71
N VAL A 26 -4.72 13.68 26.55
CA VAL A 26 -6.05 13.19 26.13
C VAL A 26 -6.87 14.24 25.39
N SER A 27 -6.73 15.51 25.77
CA SER A 27 -7.41 16.65 25.11
C SER A 27 -7.03 16.76 23.63
N ARG A 28 -5.75 16.57 23.28
CA ARG A 28 -5.26 16.60 21.90
C ARG A 28 -5.74 15.40 21.10
N LEU A 29 -5.73 14.21 21.70
CA LEU A 29 -6.29 13.02 21.09
C LEU A 29 -7.79 13.15 20.81
N ASN A 30 -8.54 13.72 21.77
CA ASN A 30 -9.96 14.01 21.57
C ASN A 30 -10.19 15.05 20.46
N LYS A 31 -9.35 16.09 20.38
CA LYS A 31 -9.42 17.07 19.29
C LYS A 31 -9.16 16.42 17.93
N LEU A 32 -8.14 15.56 17.82
CA LEU A 32 -7.84 14.79 16.62
C LEU A 32 -9.03 13.92 16.19
N ALA A 33 -9.55 13.10 17.11
CA ALA A 33 -10.70 12.24 16.88
C ALA A 33 -11.94 13.02 16.42
N ASN A 34 -12.28 14.11 17.13
CA ASN A 34 -13.44 14.94 16.81
C ASN A 34 -13.34 15.65 15.45
N SER A 35 -12.13 16.04 15.04
CA SER A 35 -11.90 16.70 13.75
C SER A 35 -12.04 15.75 12.57
N LEU A 36 -11.84 14.44 12.79
CA LEU A 36 -11.93 13.40 11.77
C LEU A 36 -13.24 12.60 11.82
N LYS A 37 -14.07 12.75 12.86
CA LYS A 37 -15.27 11.93 13.08
C LYS A 37 -16.33 11.96 11.97
N LYS A 38 -16.30 12.97 11.09
CA LYS A 38 -17.21 13.06 9.95
C LYS A 38 -16.83 12.11 8.82
N ASP A 39 -15.57 11.67 8.81
CA ASP A 39 -15.02 10.81 7.78
C ASP A 39 -14.91 9.34 8.23
N PHE A 40 -15.21 9.06 9.51
CA PHE A 40 -15.02 7.73 10.11
C PHE A 40 -16.17 7.36 11.04
N GLU A 41 -16.73 6.16 10.85
CA GLU A 41 -17.85 5.64 11.63
C GLU A 41 -17.42 5.05 12.98
N ASP A 42 -16.21 4.48 13.04
CA ASP A 42 -15.67 3.85 14.25
C ASP A 42 -14.40 4.57 14.70
N ILE A 43 -14.40 5.01 15.95
CA ILE A 43 -13.26 5.67 16.60
C ILE A 43 -12.99 4.97 17.90
N THR A 44 -11.86 4.26 17.97
CA THR A 44 -11.49 3.46 19.15
C THR A 44 -10.13 3.89 19.70
N TYR A 45 -10.07 4.10 21.00
CA TYR A 45 -8.82 4.31 21.73
C TYR A 45 -8.40 3.03 22.44
N TYR A 46 -7.25 2.46 22.04
CA TYR A 46 -6.71 1.26 22.65
C TYR A 46 -5.78 1.56 23.82
N LYS A 47 -5.79 0.72 24.85
CA LYS A 47 -4.93 0.84 26.04
C LYS A 47 -3.43 0.85 25.69
N ASP A 48 -3.04 0.23 24.60
CA ASP A 48 -1.67 0.22 24.09
C ASP A 48 -1.25 1.54 23.40
N LYS A 49 -2.07 2.57 23.62
CA LYS A 49 -1.80 3.96 23.25
C LYS A 49 -1.84 4.23 21.74
N ASN A 50 -2.74 3.59 21.00
CA ASN A 50 -3.09 4.04 19.67
C ASN A 50 -4.55 4.48 19.57
N LEU A 51 -4.77 5.53 18.80
CA LEU A 51 -6.09 5.96 18.36
C LEU A 51 -6.32 5.36 16.97
N GLN A 52 -7.37 4.55 16.83
CA GLN A 52 -7.76 3.96 15.55
C GLN A 52 -9.07 4.56 15.06
N LEU A 53 -9.11 4.91 13.77
CA LEU A 53 -10.29 5.36 13.06
C LEU A 53 -10.56 4.42 11.90
N LYS A 54 -11.84 4.04 11.70
CA LYS A 54 -12.25 3.18 10.58
C LYS A 54 -13.39 3.81 9.80
N ASN A 55 -13.24 3.81 8.50
CA ASN A 55 -14.30 4.06 7.54
C ASN A 55 -14.60 2.74 6.82
N PHE A 56 -15.77 2.17 7.06
CA PHE A 56 -16.15 0.86 6.53
C PHE A 56 -16.50 0.94 5.05
N ASP A 57 -17.17 2.02 4.63
CA ASP A 57 -17.56 2.21 3.22
C ASP A 57 -16.34 2.41 2.31
N LYS A 58 -15.34 3.14 2.79
CA LYS A 58 -14.09 3.40 2.06
C LYS A 58 -12.99 2.40 2.38
N LYS A 59 -13.30 1.38 3.22
CA LYS A 59 -12.35 0.34 3.66
C LYS A 59 -11.01 0.94 4.13
N THR A 60 -11.09 2.06 4.88
CA THR A 60 -9.93 2.83 5.30
C THR A 60 -9.76 2.74 6.81
N ILE A 61 -8.54 2.46 7.24
CA ILE A 61 -8.15 2.43 8.65
C ILE A 61 -6.98 3.38 8.86
N ILE A 62 -7.11 4.27 9.84
CA ILE A 62 -6.01 5.11 10.32
C ILE A 62 -5.67 4.72 11.74
N ASN A 63 -4.38 4.47 11.99
CA ASN A 63 -3.84 4.25 13.31
C ASN A 63 -2.82 5.35 13.64
N PHE A 64 -3.08 6.07 14.70
CA PHE A 64 -2.16 7.06 15.25
C PHE A 64 -1.46 6.49 16.48
N TYR A 65 -0.14 6.51 16.48
CA TYR A 65 0.73 6.11 17.59
C TYR A 65 1.60 7.28 18.03
N SER A 66 2.22 7.19 19.18
CA SER A 66 3.13 8.24 19.66
C SER A 66 4.37 8.50 18.80
N ASN A 67 4.70 7.60 17.88
CA ASN A 67 5.91 7.64 17.04
C ASN A 67 5.66 7.34 15.57
N ARG A 68 4.42 7.12 15.16
CA ARG A 68 4.07 6.84 13.76
C ARG A 68 2.59 7.03 13.48
N ILE A 69 2.28 7.25 12.23
CA ILE A 69 0.93 7.20 11.65
C ILE A 69 0.92 6.10 10.62
N VAL A 70 -0.14 5.30 10.62
CA VAL A 70 -0.36 4.23 9.63
C VAL A 70 -1.73 4.43 9.03
N ILE A 71 -1.80 4.51 7.71
CA ILE A 71 -3.05 4.64 6.96
C ILE A 71 -3.10 3.51 5.94
N ASP A 72 -4.18 2.75 5.97
CA ASP A 72 -4.39 1.56 5.16
C ASP A 72 -5.76 1.67 4.47
N THR A 73 -5.79 1.45 3.14
CA THR A 73 -7.03 1.50 2.36
C THR A 73 -7.06 0.35 1.37
N ASP A 74 -8.05 -0.52 1.49
CA ASP A 74 -8.31 -1.59 0.54
C ASP A 74 -9.21 -1.08 -0.60
N GLU A 75 -8.94 -1.53 -1.84
CA GLU A 75 -9.68 -1.14 -3.05
C GLU A 75 -9.77 0.40 -3.23
N PRO A 76 -8.64 1.11 -3.20
CA PRO A 76 -8.67 2.55 -3.04
C PRO A 76 -9.07 3.30 -4.30
N ASN A 77 -9.95 4.31 -4.11
CA ASN A 77 -9.88 5.50 -4.93
C ASN A 77 -8.68 6.32 -4.46
N TYR A 78 -7.63 6.43 -5.29
CA TYR A 78 -6.39 7.10 -4.88
C TYR A 78 -6.59 8.58 -4.53
N HIS A 79 -7.52 9.27 -5.18
CA HIS A 79 -7.83 10.66 -4.86
C HIS A 79 -8.35 10.79 -3.42
N TYR A 80 -9.31 9.96 -3.04
CA TYR A 80 -9.80 9.90 -1.67
C TYR A 80 -8.68 9.54 -0.67
N PHE A 81 -7.88 8.50 -0.97
CA PHE A 81 -6.76 8.10 -0.12
C PHE A 81 -5.81 9.27 0.13
N LYS A 82 -5.44 10.01 -0.93
CA LYS A 82 -4.55 11.16 -0.85
C LYS A 82 -5.17 12.25 0.05
N GLU A 83 -6.42 12.63 -0.19
CA GLU A 83 -7.11 13.69 0.57
C GLU A 83 -7.20 13.35 2.06
N ILE A 84 -7.66 12.13 2.38
CA ILE A 84 -7.80 11.73 3.79
C ILE A 84 -6.46 11.60 4.48
N THR A 85 -5.43 11.15 3.76
CA THR A 85 -4.06 11.04 4.26
C THR A 85 -3.48 12.42 4.56
N GLN A 86 -3.57 13.37 3.62
CA GLN A 86 -3.11 14.74 3.83
C GLN A 86 -3.82 15.40 5.01
N LYS A 87 -5.15 15.28 5.08
CA LYS A 87 -5.94 15.81 6.18
C LYS A 87 -5.51 15.25 7.53
N ALA A 88 -5.36 13.94 7.63
CA ALA A 88 -4.99 13.26 8.87
C ALA A 88 -3.58 13.63 9.35
N VAL A 89 -2.61 13.65 8.43
CA VAL A 89 -1.21 13.95 8.75
C VAL A 89 -1.00 15.41 9.09
N ASN A 90 -1.62 16.34 8.36
CA ASN A 90 -1.57 17.77 8.66
C ASN A 90 -2.12 18.06 10.07
N LEU A 91 -3.31 17.52 10.37
CA LEU A 91 -3.93 17.70 11.68
C LEU A 91 -3.11 17.07 12.81
N TYR A 92 -2.54 15.88 12.56
CA TYR A 92 -1.67 15.23 13.53
C TYR A 92 -0.40 16.05 13.76
N ASN A 93 0.24 16.56 12.72
CA ASN A 93 1.43 17.42 12.86
C ASN A 93 1.11 18.72 13.60
N GLU A 94 -0.02 19.36 13.30
CA GLU A 94 -0.48 20.57 14.03
C GLU A 94 -0.66 20.32 15.53
N LEU A 95 -1.20 19.15 15.89
CA LEU A 95 -1.51 18.83 17.27
C LEU A 95 -0.32 18.30 18.07
N PHE A 96 0.62 17.60 17.43
CA PHE A 96 1.67 16.85 18.13
C PHE A 96 3.09 17.28 17.77
N GLU A 97 3.25 18.24 16.85
CA GLU A 97 4.53 18.87 16.49
C GLU A 97 5.62 17.84 16.12
N VAL A 98 5.29 16.94 15.19
CA VAL A 98 6.11 15.76 14.90
C VAL A 98 7.05 15.91 13.70
N GLU A 99 6.97 17.00 12.94
CA GLU A 99 7.90 17.30 11.86
C GLU A 99 9.28 17.69 12.38
N PRO A 100 10.39 17.30 11.74
CA PRO A 100 10.47 16.51 10.52
C PRO A 100 10.24 15.01 10.77
N PHE A 101 9.72 14.32 9.74
CA PHE A 101 9.52 12.87 9.81
C PHE A 101 10.84 12.11 9.59
N ASN A 102 11.01 11.02 10.33
CA ASN A 102 12.16 10.12 10.18
C ASN A 102 12.05 9.25 8.93
N ARG A 103 10.82 8.89 8.52
CA ARG A 103 10.53 8.13 7.32
C ARG A 103 9.09 8.37 6.88
N VAL A 104 8.91 8.48 5.58
CA VAL A 104 7.60 8.39 4.92
C VAL A 104 7.68 7.28 3.89
N GLY A 105 6.79 6.29 4.00
CA GLY A 105 6.67 5.18 3.06
C GLY A 105 5.27 5.11 2.47
N LEU A 106 5.18 4.90 1.16
CA LEU A 106 3.97 4.63 0.42
C LEU A 106 4.11 3.25 -0.21
N ARG A 107 3.16 2.36 0.06
CA ARG A 107 3.16 1.02 -0.49
C ARG A 107 1.89 0.78 -1.29
N PHE A 108 2.07 0.30 -2.50
CA PHE A 108 1.01 0.08 -3.47
C PHE A 108 0.96 -1.39 -3.84
N HIS A 109 -0.16 -2.03 -3.63
CA HIS A 109 -0.43 -3.37 -4.13
C HIS A 109 -1.18 -3.28 -5.46
N TRP A 110 -0.45 -3.41 -6.54
CA TRP A 110 -1.01 -3.52 -7.88
C TRP A 110 -1.25 -4.99 -8.22
N THR A 111 -2.33 -5.27 -8.93
CA THR A 111 -2.62 -6.62 -9.42
C THR A 111 -2.80 -6.60 -10.92
N ILE A 112 -2.29 -7.64 -11.56
CA ILE A 112 -2.49 -7.94 -12.98
C ILE A 112 -3.34 -9.19 -13.04
N LYS A 113 -4.56 -9.08 -13.53
CA LYS A 113 -5.53 -10.19 -13.58
C LYS A 113 -5.12 -11.26 -14.58
N PHE A 114 -5.27 -12.52 -14.18
CA PHE A 114 -5.07 -13.70 -15.01
C PHE A 114 -6.34 -14.56 -15.00
N PRO A 115 -6.54 -15.42 -16.06
CA PRO A 115 -7.67 -16.34 -16.11
C PRO A 115 -7.66 -17.39 -14.98
N SER A 116 -6.47 -17.78 -14.51
CA SER A 116 -6.29 -18.72 -13.40
C SER A 116 -4.96 -18.50 -12.68
N LEU A 117 -4.89 -18.92 -11.40
CA LEU A 117 -3.65 -18.90 -10.62
C LEU A 117 -2.55 -19.75 -11.29
N LYS A 118 -2.95 -20.86 -11.92
CA LYS A 118 -2.03 -21.70 -12.70
C LYS A 118 -1.39 -20.94 -13.84
N GLU A 119 -2.18 -20.16 -14.61
CA GLU A 119 -1.64 -19.34 -15.70
C GLU A 119 -0.77 -18.21 -15.21
N ALA A 120 -1.18 -17.52 -14.13
CA ALA A 120 -0.35 -16.50 -13.47
C ALA A 120 0.99 -17.09 -13.00
N THR A 121 0.97 -18.30 -12.42
CA THR A 121 2.17 -18.99 -11.93
C THR A 121 3.07 -19.43 -13.11
N ILE A 122 2.52 -20.03 -14.14
CA ILE A 122 3.27 -20.44 -15.35
C ILE A 122 3.92 -19.21 -15.99
N PHE A 123 3.14 -18.14 -16.18
CA PHE A 123 3.65 -16.88 -16.71
C PHE A 123 4.82 -16.34 -15.87
N PHE A 124 4.64 -16.28 -14.55
CA PHE A 124 5.65 -15.78 -13.61
C PHE A 124 6.94 -16.62 -13.69
N ILE A 125 6.82 -17.95 -13.63
CA ILE A 125 7.98 -18.87 -13.69
C ILE A 125 8.71 -18.71 -15.02
N ASN A 126 8.01 -18.71 -16.13
CA ASN A 126 8.62 -18.58 -17.47
C ASN A 126 9.29 -17.21 -17.66
N SER A 127 8.69 -16.14 -17.14
CA SER A 127 9.22 -14.79 -17.30
C SER A 127 10.47 -14.51 -16.46
N PHE A 128 10.50 -15.04 -15.25
CA PHE A 128 11.56 -14.70 -14.29
C PHE A 128 12.53 -15.82 -13.99
N PHE A 129 12.12 -17.08 -14.18
CA PHE A 129 12.90 -18.25 -13.76
C PHE A 129 13.18 -19.23 -14.88
N GLU A 130 13.01 -18.86 -16.15
CA GLU A 130 13.18 -19.80 -17.28
C GLU A 130 14.51 -20.57 -17.23
N LYS A 131 15.62 -19.87 -16.99
CA LYS A 131 16.94 -20.52 -16.90
C LYS A 131 17.04 -21.43 -15.67
N LEU A 132 16.55 -20.97 -14.51
CA LEU A 132 16.55 -21.72 -13.28
C LEU A 132 15.63 -22.93 -13.37
N GLN A 133 14.49 -22.81 -14.02
CA GLN A 133 13.55 -23.90 -14.23
C GLN A 133 14.19 -25.04 -15.04
N LYS A 134 14.96 -24.74 -16.10
CA LYS A 134 15.69 -25.75 -16.88
C LYS A 134 16.67 -26.55 -16.02
N VAL A 135 17.39 -25.87 -15.13
CA VAL A 135 18.32 -26.51 -14.19
C VAL A 135 17.57 -27.31 -13.11
N ALA A 136 16.50 -26.73 -12.56
CA ALA A 136 15.71 -27.37 -11.51
C ALA A 136 15.04 -28.66 -12.00
N ILE A 137 14.38 -28.64 -13.15
CA ILE A 137 13.71 -29.81 -13.74
C ILE A 137 14.72 -30.95 -13.97
N ALA A 138 15.92 -30.61 -14.41
CA ALA A 138 16.95 -31.63 -14.67
C ALA A 138 17.50 -32.27 -13.39
N ASN A 139 17.56 -31.57 -12.27
CA ASN A 139 18.32 -31.98 -11.09
C ASN A 139 17.55 -31.94 -9.76
N LEU A 140 16.53 -31.10 -9.60
CA LEU A 140 15.90 -30.80 -8.33
C LEU A 140 14.38 -31.02 -8.30
N GLY A 141 13.73 -31.05 -9.46
CA GLY A 141 12.27 -31.11 -9.60
C GLY A 141 11.67 -29.86 -10.21
N THR A 142 10.33 -29.80 -10.22
CA THR A 142 9.57 -28.69 -10.84
C THR A 142 9.41 -27.53 -9.86
N ILE A 143 9.56 -26.30 -10.35
CA ILE A 143 9.25 -25.10 -9.57
C ILE A 143 7.72 -24.91 -9.57
N GLU A 144 7.09 -25.05 -8.42
CA GLU A 144 5.63 -24.91 -8.27
C GLU A 144 5.19 -23.49 -7.92
N SER A 145 6.05 -22.74 -7.25
CA SER A 145 5.79 -21.35 -6.83
C SER A 145 7.08 -20.56 -6.66
N GLY A 146 6.96 -19.25 -6.55
CA GLY A 146 8.09 -18.37 -6.28
C GLY A 146 7.67 -16.94 -6.04
N LYS A 147 8.62 -16.16 -5.53
CA LYS A 147 8.50 -14.70 -5.41
C LYS A 147 9.81 -14.05 -5.81
N ILE A 148 9.73 -12.82 -6.29
CA ILE A 148 10.89 -11.95 -6.54
C ILE A 148 10.82 -10.77 -5.60
N GLU A 149 11.97 -10.41 -5.05
CA GLU A 149 12.18 -9.18 -4.31
C GLU A 149 13.34 -8.41 -4.93
N LEU A 150 13.09 -7.18 -5.36
CA LEU A 150 14.10 -6.27 -5.89
C LEU A 150 14.14 -5.02 -5.02
N ARG A 151 15.34 -4.58 -4.64
CA ARG A 151 15.57 -3.28 -4.01
C ARG A 151 16.28 -2.38 -5.00
N LEU A 152 15.66 -1.29 -5.31
CA LEU A 152 16.04 -0.41 -6.41
C LEU A 152 16.25 1.01 -5.91
N ALA A 153 17.14 1.73 -6.60
CA ALA A 153 17.35 3.16 -6.40
C ALA A 153 17.30 3.84 -7.77
N GLN A 154 16.60 4.95 -7.85
CA GLN A 154 16.55 5.80 -9.02
C GLN A 154 16.56 7.24 -8.54
N ASP A 155 17.63 7.96 -8.88
CA ASP A 155 17.91 9.32 -8.38
C ASP A 155 17.96 9.33 -6.83
N ASP A 156 17.14 10.14 -6.17
CA ASP A 156 16.99 10.21 -4.71
C ASP A 156 15.93 9.25 -4.15
N LYS A 157 15.24 8.50 -5.03
CA LYS A 157 14.12 7.60 -4.69
C LYS A 157 14.62 6.18 -4.45
N LYS A 158 14.22 5.62 -3.31
CA LYS A 158 14.44 4.21 -2.98
C LYS A 158 13.11 3.48 -2.99
N TYR A 159 13.07 2.31 -3.62
CA TYR A 159 11.86 1.51 -3.66
C TYR A 159 12.19 0.02 -3.73
N SER A 160 11.26 -0.80 -3.22
CA SER A 160 11.31 -2.24 -3.33
C SER A 160 10.13 -2.72 -4.16
N ILE A 161 10.36 -3.73 -4.99
CA ILE A 161 9.31 -4.39 -5.76
C ILE A 161 9.27 -5.86 -5.36
N PHE A 162 8.09 -6.32 -4.96
CA PHE A 162 7.80 -7.74 -4.76
C PHE A 162 6.82 -8.20 -5.84
N ILE A 163 7.10 -9.33 -6.47
CA ILE A 163 6.24 -9.90 -7.51
C ILE A 163 5.99 -11.37 -7.19
N ASN A 164 4.73 -11.75 -7.13
CA ASN A 164 4.31 -13.14 -6.95
C ASN A 164 2.88 -13.40 -7.44
N PRO A 165 2.57 -14.63 -7.91
CA PRO A 165 1.19 -15.04 -8.18
C PRO A 165 0.38 -15.12 -6.89
N ILE A 166 -0.88 -14.66 -6.94
CA ILE A 166 -1.81 -14.71 -5.81
C ILE A 166 -3.24 -15.01 -6.28
N ALA A 167 -4.02 -15.60 -5.39
CA ALA A 167 -5.48 -15.58 -5.50
C ALA A 167 -6.00 -14.40 -4.65
N VAL A 168 -6.74 -13.52 -5.28
CA VAL A 168 -7.35 -12.35 -4.62
C VAL A 168 -8.79 -12.68 -4.28
N LYS A 169 -9.14 -12.52 -3.02
CA LYS A 169 -10.51 -12.59 -2.53
C LYS A 169 -10.93 -11.21 -2.07
N SER A 170 -11.88 -10.60 -2.77
CA SER A 170 -12.51 -9.36 -2.37
C SER A 170 -13.99 -9.62 -2.05
N ILE A 171 -14.48 -9.01 -0.98
CA ILE A 171 -15.89 -9.09 -0.57
C ILE A 171 -16.48 -7.70 -0.76
N GLU A 172 -17.36 -7.57 -1.74
CA GLU A 172 -18.16 -6.37 -1.92
C GLU A 172 -19.50 -6.57 -1.19
N ILE A 173 -19.78 -5.70 -0.23
CA ILE A 173 -21.07 -5.68 0.49
C ILE A 173 -21.85 -4.50 -0.06
N ARG A 174 -22.95 -4.77 -0.79
CA ARG A 174 -23.93 -3.76 -1.20
C ARG A 174 -25.25 -4.09 -0.53
N ASP A 175 -25.71 -3.21 0.35
CA ASP A 175 -26.92 -3.39 1.16
C ASP A 175 -26.91 -4.73 1.92
N THR A 176 -27.78 -5.67 1.51
CA THR A 176 -27.86 -7.02 2.07
C THR A 176 -27.10 -8.08 1.28
N ASP A 177 -26.61 -7.74 0.09
CA ASP A 177 -25.96 -8.67 -0.80
C ASP A 177 -24.44 -8.64 -0.63
N LYS A 178 -23.88 -9.78 -0.27
CA LYS A 178 -22.43 -10.01 -0.28
C LYS A 178 -22.04 -10.57 -1.64
N LYS A 179 -21.30 -9.79 -2.43
CA LYS A 179 -20.69 -10.28 -3.64
C LYS A 179 -19.23 -10.59 -3.37
N GLU A 180 -18.89 -11.86 -3.37
CA GLU A 180 -17.50 -12.31 -3.35
C GLU A 180 -16.93 -12.24 -4.76
N MET A 181 -15.87 -11.45 -4.94
CA MET A 181 -15.06 -11.50 -6.15
C MET A 181 -13.79 -12.29 -5.83
N ILE A 182 -13.61 -13.40 -6.51
CA ILE A 182 -12.37 -14.17 -6.47
C ILE A 182 -11.76 -14.06 -7.86
N PHE A 183 -10.52 -13.61 -7.93
CA PHE A 183 -9.76 -13.61 -9.16
C PHE A 183 -8.31 -13.94 -8.90
N ASP A 184 -7.67 -14.54 -9.89
CA ASP A 184 -6.27 -14.89 -9.83
C ASP A 184 -5.43 -13.81 -10.50
N ALA A 185 -4.29 -13.49 -9.94
CA ALA A 185 -3.51 -12.35 -10.35
C ALA A 185 -2.01 -12.54 -10.12
N LEU A 186 -1.23 -11.71 -10.79
CA LEU A 186 0.14 -11.39 -10.40
C LEU A 186 0.10 -10.15 -9.53
N LEU A 187 0.53 -10.26 -8.28
CA LEU A 187 0.74 -9.12 -7.38
C LEU A 187 2.06 -8.44 -7.74
N VAL A 188 2.02 -7.13 -7.89
CA VAL A 188 3.18 -6.25 -7.97
C VAL A 188 3.08 -5.26 -6.81
N ASP A 189 3.80 -5.57 -5.75
CA ASP A 189 3.81 -4.80 -4.51
C ASP A 189 5.02 -3.87 -4.52
N ILE A 190 4.79 -2.57 -4.51
CA ILE A 190 5.84 -1.54 -4.59
C ILE A 190 5.84 -0.70 -3.31
N ASP A 191 6.92 -0.81 -2.52
CA ASP A 191 7.20 0.06 -1.37
C ASP A 191 8.14 1.19 -1.81
N PHE A 192 7.62 2.39 -1.84
CA PHE A 192 8.30 3.62 -2.22
C PHE A 192 8.46 4.52 -1.00
N HIS A 193 9.69 4.90 -0.65
CA HIS A 193 9.93 5.64 0.59
C HIS A 193 11.04 6.68 0.51
N LYS A 194 10.93 7.68 1.38
CA LYS A 194 11.98 8.66 1.71
C LYS A 194 12.25 8.61 3.20
N GLY A 195 13.50 8.70 3.60
CA GLY A 195 13.93 8.72 4.99
C GLY A 195 14.72 9.96 5.35
N ASN A 196 14.89 10.18 6.66
CA ASN A 196 15.73 11.22 7.29
C ASN A 196 15.31 12.67 6.98
N GLY A 197 14.59 13.27 7.89
CA GLY A 197 14.25 14.70 7.83
C GLY A 197 13.25 15.06 6.73
N VAL A 198 12.24 14.22 6.52
CA VAL A 198 11.18 14.46 5.53
C VAL A 198 10.27 15.55 6.03
N SER A 199 10.18 16.67 5.29
CA SER A 199 9.26 17.76 5.60
C SER A 199 7.83 17.46 5.14
N MET A 200 6.84 18.24 5.62
CA MET A 200 5.47 18.19 5.11
C MET A 200 5.41 18.42 3.60
N LYS A 201 6.25 19.31 3.07
CA LYS A 201 6.34 19.55 1.63
C LYS A 201 6.84 18.31 0.87
N ASP A 202 7.85 17.61 1.40
CA ASP A 202 8.35 16.36 0.83
C ASP A 202 7.28 15.25 0.88
N PHE A 203 6.52 15.19 1.98
CA PHE A 203 5.40 14.27 2.13
C PHE A 203 4.32 14.51 1.06
N ASP A 204 3.93 15.76 0.84
CA ASP A 204 2.95 16.12 -0.19
C ASP A 204 3.45 15.78 -1.60
N LEU A 205 4.73 15.98 -1.88
CA LEU A 205 5.35 15.57 -3.15
C LEU A 205 5.31 14.05 -3.32
N LEU A 206 5.64 13.28 -2.29
CA LEU A 206 5.58 11.83 -2.33
C LEU A 206 4.16 11.33 -2.61
N LEU A 207 3.13 11.90 -1.96
CA LEU A 207 1.74 11.57 -2.22
C LEU A 207 1.32 11.92 -3.66
N ASN A 208 1.76 13.07 -4.18
CA ASN A 208 1.41 13.49 -5.53
C ASN A 208 2.03 12.58 -6.60
N GLU A 209 3.29 12.22 -6.44
CA GLU A 209 4.07 11.47 -7.42
C GLU A 209 3.93 9.95 -7.28
N GLY A 210 3.70 9.45 -6.06
CA GLY A 210 3.82 8.03 -5.73
C GLY A 210 2.91 7.12 -6.56
N TYR A 211 1.69 7.56 -6.84
CA TYR A 211 0.74 6.80 -7.64
C TYR A 211 1.22 6.63 -9.09
N GLU A 212 1.54 7.73 -9.77
CA GLU A 212 1.99 7.68 -11.16
C GLU A 212 3.36 7.01 -11.29
N PHE A 213 4.25 7.25 -10.33
CA PHE A 213 5.54 6.58 -10.29
C PHE A 213 5.36 5.06 -10.21
N THR A 214 4.59 4.54 -9.24
CA THR A 214 4.41 3.10 -9.06
C THR A 214 3.64 2.48 -10.21
N ARG A 215 2.60 3.13 -10.70
CA ARG A 215 1.83 2.72 -11.87
C ARG A 215 2.73 2.57 -13.10
N SER A 216 3.62 3.55 -13.34
CA SER A 216 4.56 3.47 -14.47
C SER A 216 5.50 2.26 -14.37
N LYS A 217 5.94 1.89 -13.14
CA LYS A 217 6.78 0.70 -12.93
C LYS A 217 6.03 -0.59 -13.26
N VAL A 218 4.75 -0.68 -12.87
CA VAL A 218 3.90 -1.83 -13.24
C VAL A 218 3.78 -1.96 -14.76
N PHE A 219 3.53 -0.85 -15.47
CA PHE A 219 3.47 -0.87 -16.94
C PHE A 219 4.79 -1.27 -17.58
N ILE A 220 5.92 -0.80 -17.08
CA ILE A 220 7.25 -1.21 -17.57
C ILE A 220 7.44 -2.71 -17.39
N ILE A 221 7.15 -3.24 -16.19
CA ILE A 221 7.25 -4.67 -15.91
C ILE A 221 6.39 -5.46 -16.88
N MET A 222 5.12 -5.10 -17.05
CA MET A 222 4.20 -5.79 -17.94
C MET A 222 4.67 -5.80 -19.40
N ASN A 223 5.11 -4.64 -19.91
CA ASN A 223 5.59 -4.50 -21.27
C ASN A 223 6.83 -5.35 -21.54
N GLN A 224 7.78 -5.35 -20.59
CA GLN A 224 9.01 -6.15 -20.69
C GLN A 224 8.75 -7.66 -20.62
N LEU A 225 7.71 -8.06 -19.89
CA LEU A 225 7.32 -9.47 -19.74
C LEU A 225 6.37 -9.96 -20.85
N GLY A 226 5.95 -9.07 -21.76
CA GLY A 226 5.08 -9.45 -22.88
C GLY A 226 3.63 -9.80 -22.46
N VAL A 227 3.15 -9.28 -21.33
CA VAL A 227 1.73 -9.40 -20.93
C VAL A 227 0.90 -8.61 -21.94
N LYS A 228 0.09 -9.30 -22.73
CA LYS A 228 -0.79 -8.70 -23.75
C LYS A 228 -2.17 -8.37 -23.19
#